data_768caba03059459db61a08a26df05f2d
#
_entry.id   768caba03059459db61a08a26df05f2d
#
_cell.length_a   1.000
_cell.length_b   1.000
_cell.length_c   1.000
_cell.angle_alpha   90.00
_cell.angle_beta   90.00
_cell.angle_gamma   90.00
#
_symmetry.space_group_name_H-M   'P 1'
#
loop_
_entity.id
_entity.type
_entity.pdbx_description
1 polymer ?
#
loop_
_entity_poly.entity_id
_entity_poly.type
_entity_poly.pdbx_seq_one_letter_code
_entity_poly.pdbx_strand_id
1 'polypeptide(L)'
;MAQKPSIPKGTRDFSPVEMAKRNYIFNTIREVFHLFGYQQIETPSMENLSTLMGKYGDEGDKLLFKIQNSGDYFSGLTDEELLSRNAAKLASKFCEKGLRYDLTVPFARYVVMHRDEISFPFKRYQIQPVWRADRPQKGRYREFYQCDADVVGSNSLLNEVELVQMIDRVYGKFGIRVSIKINNRKILTGIAEIIGEADKIVDITVAIDKLDKIGLDNVNAELASKGIPQEAIEKLQPIIMLSGSNEEKLETLKAVLAASETGLKGVEESEFILKTVASLGVKSEVELDLTLARGLNYYTGAIFEVKALDVQIGSISGGGRYDNLTGVFGMSGMSGVGISFGADRIYDVLNQLDLYPKEAVNATQLLFVNFGEKEAAYCLPVLSQARDAGIRAEIYPDSAKMKKQMSYANDKNIPFVAIVGENEMNEGKLTLKNMTTGEQSLVTPEELLKAIQA
;
A
#
# COMPACT_ATOMS: atom_id res chain seq x y z
N MET A 1 36.48 -7.35 -19.87
CA MET A 1 35.40 -8.30 -19.50
C MET A 1 34.10 -7.52 -19.44
N ALA A 2 33.01 -7.99 -20.05
CA ALA A 2 31.72 -7.34 -19.95
C ALA A 2 31.24 -7.47 -18.49
N GLN A 3 30.74 -6.35 -17.91
CA GLN A 3 30.20 -6.34 -16.58
C GLN A 3 28.87 -7.10 -16.56
N LYS A 4 28.71 -8.07 -15.65
CA LYS A 4 27.44 -8.78 -15.48
C LYS A 4 26.39 -7.79 -14.94
N PRO A 5 25.26 -7.59 -15.65
CA PRO A 5 24.24 -6.67 -15.18
C PRO A 5 23.61 -7.16 -13.86
N SER A 6 23.29 -6.22 -12.96
CA SER A 6 22.64 -6.50 -11.69
C SER A 6 21.82 -5.28 -11.24
N ILE A 7 20.83 -5.51 -10.39
CA ILE A 7 20.00 -4.46 -9.78
C ILE A 7 20.38 -4.28 -8.31
N PRO A 8 20.11 -3.11 -7.70
CA PRO A 8 20.34 -2.88 -6.28
C PRO A 8 19.59 -3.89 -5.41
N LYS A 9 20.23 -4.34 -4.32
CA LYS A 9 19.62 -5.31 -3.39
C LYS A 9 18.34 -4.73 -2.76
N GLY A 10 17.25 -5.47 -2.87
CA GLY A 10 15.94 -5.07 -2.31
C GLY A 10 15.07 -4.28 -3.28
N THR A 11 15.51 -4.12 -4.53
CA THR A 11 14.68 -3.63 -5.65
C THR A 11 14.32 -4.78 -6.60
N ARG A 12 13.41 -4.57 -7.53
CA ARG A 12 12.92 -5.60 -8.45
C ARG A 12 12.62 -5.02 -9.83
N ASP A 13 12.91 -5.80 -10.87
CA ASP A 13 12.27 -5.64 -12.18
C ASP A 13 10.92 -6.36 -12.17
N PHE A 14 10.01 -5.92 -12.99
CA PHE A 14 8.69 -6.54 -13.17
C PHE A 14 8.47 -6.86 -14.64
N SER A 15 8.20 -8.13 -14.94
CA SER A 15 7.81 -8.59 -16.27
C SER A 15 6.43 -8.00 -16.66
N PRO A 16 6.05 -8.07 -17.96
CA PRO A 16 4.74 -7.60 -18.41
C PRO A 16 3.58 -8.25 -17.67
N VAL A 17 3.66 -9.54 -17.36
CA VAL A 17 2.62 -10.26 -16.58
C VAL A 17 2.55 -9.75 -15.15
N GLU A 18 3.70 -9.56 -14.50
CA GLU A 18 3.74 -8.99 -13.14
C GLU A 18 3.20 -7.56 -13.11
N MET A 19 3.52 -6.75 -14.13
CA MET A 19 2.96 -5.40 -14.25
C MET A 19 1.44 -5.40 -14.49
N ALA A 20 0.92 -6.35 -15.26
CA ALA A 20 -0.53 -6.51 -15.43
C ALA A 20 -1.22 -6.82 -14.08
N LYS A 21 -0.64 -7.72 -13.28
CA LYS A 21 -1.09 -8.02 -11.91
C LYS A 21 -1.03 -6.79 -10.99
N ARG A 22 0.06 -6.03 -11.03
CA ARG A 22 0.21 -4.80 -10.24
C ARG A 22 -0.80 -3.73 -10.64
N ASN A 23 -1.03 -3.56 -11.94
CA ASN A 23 -2.02 -2.61 -12.44
C ASN A 23 -3.45 -2.99 -12.03
N TYR A 24 -3.78 -4.28 -11.95
CA TYR A 24 -5.04 -4.75 -11.38
C TYR A 24 -5.21 -4.26 -9.94
N ILE A 25 -4.17 -4.39 -9.10
CA ILE A 25 -4.18 -3.88 -7.72
C ILE A 25 -4.39 -2.37 -7.70
N PHE A 26 -3.58 -1.62 -8.45
CA PHE A 26 -3.67 -0.16 -8.46
C PHE A 26 -5.01 0.35 -8.95
N ASN A 27 -5.56 -0.27 -10.00
CA ASN A 27 -6.85 0.13 -10.57
C ASN A 27 -8.02 -0.17 -9.62
N THR A 28 -8.02 -1.34 -8.98
CA THR A 28 -9.03 -1.72 -7.99
C THR A 28 -9.03 -0.76 -6.80
N ILE A 29 -7.85 -0.42 -6.26
CA ILE A 29 -7.73 0.54 -5.16
C ILE A 29 -8.16 1.94 -5.59
N ARG A 30 -7.71 2.40 -6.77
CA ARG A 30 -8.08 3.71 -7.32
C ARG A 30 -9.58 3.86 -7.51
N GLU A 31 -10.23 2.84 -8.04
CA GLU A 31 -11.70 2.81 -8.20
C GLU A 31 -12.40 3.00 -6.85
N VAL A 32 -11.96 2.30 -5.81
CA VAL A 32 -12.54 2.47 -4.47
C VAL A 32 -12.28 3.88 -3.94
N PHE A 33 -11.07 4.42 -4.07
CA PHE A 33 -10.79 5.80 -3.65
C PHE A 33 -11.71 6.82 -4.33
N HIS A 34 -11.97 6.66 -5.62
CA HIS A 34 -12.91 7.52 -6.36
C HIS A 34 -14.34 7.39 -5.84
N LEU A 35 -14.80 6.18 -5.49
CA LEU A 35 -16.15 5.97 -4.92
C LEU A 35 -16.36 6.71 -3.59
N PHE A 36 -15.28 6.95 -2.84
CA PHE A 36 -15.31 7.68 -1.58
C PHE A 36 -14.99 9.18 -1.73
N GLY A 37 -14.84 9.67 -2.96
CA GLY A 37 -14.63 11.09 -3.27
C GLY A 37 -13.20 11.58 -3.04
N TYR A 38 -12.21 10.68 -3.01
CA TYR A 38 -10.81 11.05 -2.89
C TYR A 38 -10.24 11.51 -4.24
N GLN A 39 -9.44 12.56 -4.22
CA GLN A 39 -8.81 13.16 -5.38
C GLN A 39 -7.33 12.78 -5.47
N GLN A 40 -6.85 12.48 -6.67
CA GLN A 40 -5.45 12.13 -6.89
C GLN A 40 -4.56 13.35 -6.81
N ILE A 41 -3.45 13.22 -6.05
CA ILE A 41 -2.32 14.13 -6.12
C ILE A 41 -1.03 13.33 -6.31
N GLU A 42 0.05 14.01 -6.64
CA GLU A 42 1.40 13.47 -6.64
C GLU A 42 2.37 14.44 -5.97
N THR A 43 3.38 13.90 -5.31
CA THR A 43 4.50 14.66 -4.74
C THR A 43 5.82 14.15 -5.33
N PRO A 44 6.89 14.94 -5.33
CA PRO A 44 8.19 14.49 -5.84
C PRO A 44 8.72 13.25 -5.11
N SER A 45 9.45 12.41 -5.81
CA SER A 45 10.15 11.27 -5.21
C SER A 45 11.30 11.70 -4.30
N MET A 46 11.89 12.85 -4.57
CA MET A 46 12.92 13.50 -3.78
C MET A 46 12.31 14.63 -2.96
N GLU A 47 12.63 14.66 -1.68
CA GLU A 47 12.29 15.75 -0.76
C GLU A 47 13.57 16.37 -0.21
N ASN A 48 13.49 17.61 0.27
CA ASN A 48 14.57 18.18 1.06
C ASN A 48 14.79 17.30 2.31
N LEU A 49 16.04 17.03 2.63
CA LEU A 49 16.35 16.14 3.76
C LEU A 49 15.80 16.71 5.08
N SER A 50 15.76 18.04 5.23
CA SER A 50 15.13 18.73 6.37
C SER A 50 13.62 18.48 6.50
N THR A 51 12.94 18.19 5.39
CA THR A 51 11.51 17.76 5.38
C THR A 51 11.35 16.37 5.98
N LEU A 52 12.29 15.47 5.74
CA LEU A 52 12.20 14.07 6.11
C LEU A 52 12.74 13.78 7.51
N MET A 53 13.88 14.39 7.86
CA MET A 53 14.59 14.12 9.13
C MET A 53 13.78 14.51 10.36
N GLY A 54 13.85 13.71 11.42
CA GLY A 54 13.17 13.94 12.69
C GLY A 54 11.66 13.69 12.68
N LYS A 55 11.10 13.10 11.60
CA LYS A 55 9.66 12.82 11.48
C LYS A 55 9.30 11.36 11.76
N TYR A 56 10.25 10.46 11.61
CA TYR A 56 10.04 9.01 11.67
C TYR A 56 10.64 8.37 12.94
N GLY A 57 11.20 9.19 13.84
CA GLY A 57 11.97 8.73 14.99
C GLY A 57 13.36 8.23 14.60
N ASP A 58 14.19 7.93 15.60
CA ASP A 58 15.62 7.58 15.40
C ASP A 58 15.83 6.36 14.50
N GLU A 59 14.93 5.38 14.57
CA GLU A 59 15.02 4.19 13.71
C GLU A 59 14.65 4.52 12.26
N GLY A 60 13.57 5.27 12.04
CA GLY A 60 13.14 5.67 10.72
C GLY A 60 14.15 6.57 10.02
N ASP A 61 14.76 7.50 10.73
CA ASP A 61 15.78 8.40 10.19
C ASP A 61 17.05 7.66 9.70
N LYS A 62 17.37 6.50 10.31
CA LYS A 62 18.44 5.60 9.85
C LYS A 62 18.10 4.87 8.55
N LEU A 63 16.81 4.72 8.25
CA LEU A 63 16.30 4.02 7.08
C LEU A 63 16.07 4.95 5.87
N LEU A 64 16.29 6.26 6.01
CA LEU A 64 16.19 7.21 4.91
C LEU A 64 17.34 7.02 3.90
N PHE A 65 16.99 6.89 2.63
CA PHE A 65 17.95 7.01 1.54
C PHE A 65 18.30 8.47 1.33
N LYS A 66 19.55 8.84 1.62
CA LYS A 66 20.09 10.17 1.43
C LYS A 66 20.74 10.29 0.06
N ILE A 67 20.49 11.38 -0.65
CA ILE A 67 21.02 11.64 -2.00
C ILE A 67 22.20 12.57 -1.85
N GLN A 68 23.37 12.10 -2.26
CA GLN A 68 24.61 12.89 -2.28
C GLN A 68 24.46 14.07 -3.25
N ASN A 69 24.91 15.24 -2.83
CA ASN A 69 24.90 16.45 -3.66
C ASN A 69 25.74 16.24 -4.92
N SER A 70 25.32 16.83 -6.03
CA SER A 70 26.08 16.84 -7.27
C SER A 70 27.24 17.83 -7.21
N GLY A 71 28.28 17.60 -7.99
CA GLY A 71 29.46 18.46 -8.03
C GLY A 71 30.47 18.20 -6.91
N ASP A 72 31.18 19.22 -6.47
CA ASP A 72 32.14 19.12 -5.37
C ASP A 72 31.43 19.20 -4.02
N TYR A 73 31.01 18.04 -3.50
CA TYR A 73 30.31 17.93 -2.22
C TYR A 73 31.26 18.05 -1.00
N PHE A 74 32.56 18.16 -1.21
CA PHE A 74 33.53 18.51 -0.16
C PHE A 74 33.66 20.02 0.01
N SER A 75 33.23 20.81 -0.96
CA SER A 75 33.28 22.28 -0.86
C SER A 75 32.48 22.76 0.35
N GLY A 76 33.10 23.59 1.18
CA GLY A 76 32.47 24.08 2.42
C GLY A 76 32.63 23.19 3.66
N LEU A 77 33.37 22.09 3.56
CA LEU A 77 33.78 21.27 4.72
C LEU A 77 35.19 21.65 5.19
N THR A 78 35.37 21.68 6.50
CA THR A 78 36.69 21.81 7.09
C THR A 78 37.37 20.46 7.24
N ASP A 79 38.72 20.45 7.28
CA ASP A 79 39.47 19.22 7.54
C ASP A 79 39.10 18.59 8.89
N GLU A 80 38.81 19.42 9.91
CA GLU A 80 38.33 18.91 11.21
C GLU A 80 37.01 18.17 11.11
N GLU A 81 36.06 18.68 10.33
CA GLU A 81 34.77 18.00 10.08
C GLU A 81 34.97 16.66 9.38
N LEU A 82 35.83 16.61 8.36
CA LEU A 82 36.14 15.38 7.64
C LEU A 82 36.84 14.35 8.54
N LEU A 83 37.79 14.79 9.35
CA LEU A 83 38.54 13.95 10.29
C LEU A 83 37.68 13.46 11.45
N SER A 84 36.57 14.15 11.78
CA SER A 84 35.64 13.75 12.84
C SER A 84 35.01 12.37 12.61
N ARG A 85 34.93 11.90 11.36
CA ARG A 85 34.27 10.65 10.94
C ARG A 85 32.84 10.50 11.46
N ASN A 86 32.19 11.60 11.83
CA ASN A 86 30.81 11.59 12.28
C ASN A 86 29.86 11.51 11.08
N ALA A 87 29.46 10.28 10.72
CA ALA A 87 28.65 10.03 9.54
C ALA A 87 27.32 10.82 9.55
N ALA A 88 26.67 10.97 10.70
CA ALA A 88 25.40 11.69 10.80
C ALA A 88 25.58 13.18 10.52
N LYS A 89 26.62 13.81 11.11
CA LYS A 89 26.96 15.23 10.90
C LYS A 89 27.42 15.49 9.46
N LEU A 90 28.23 14.61 8.90
CA LEU A 90 28.71 14.71 7.53
C LEU A 90 27.59 14.50 6.52
N ALA A 91 26.68 13.52 6.75
CA ALA A 91 25.57 13.26 5.85
C ALA A 91 24.66 14.47 5.66
N SER A 92 24.42 15.29 6.68
CA SER A 92 23.61 16.51 6.56
C SER A 92 24.26 17.58 5.67
N LYS A 93 25.57 17.53 5.48
CA LYS A 93 26.32 18.46 4.61
C LYS A 93 26.50 17.91 3.20
N PHE A 94 26.65 16.58 3.05
CA PHE A 94 26.78 15.93 1.74
C PHE A 94 25.45 15.73 1.03
N CYS A 95 24.34 15.72 1.76
CA CYS A 95 23.03 15.36 1.27
C CYS A 95 21.99 16.40 1.68
N GLU A 96 21.59 17.23 0.72
CA GLU A 96 20.48 18.18 0.90
C GLU A 96 19.13 17.53 0.66
N LYS A 97 19.11 16.38 -0.01
CA LYS A 97 17.90 15.68 -0.46
C LYS A 97 17.93 14.22 0.00
N GLY A 98 16.74 13.65 0.10
CA GLY A 98 16.54 12.22 0.32
C GLY A 98 15.37 11.69 -0.51
N LEU A 99 15.30 10.37 -0.66
CA LEU A 99 14.11 9.72 -1.19
C LEU A 99 13.04 9.66 -0.09
N ARG A 100 11.79 9.94 -0.45
CA ARG A 100 10.67 9.90 0.50
C ARG A 100 10.52 8.52 1.11
N TYR A 101 10.31 8.48 2.42
CA TYR A 101 10.15 7.27 3.22
C TYR A 101 8.69 6.76 3.23
N ASP A 102 7.75 7.68 3.17
CA ASP A 102 6.31 7.49 3.06
C ASP A 102 5.68 8.57 2.16
N LEU A 103 4.36 8.55 2.02
CA LEU A 103 3.62 9.57 1.29
C LEU A 103 2.97 10.62 2.23
N THR A 104 2.92 10.35 3.54
CA THR A 104 2.20 11.19 4.52
C THR A 104 2.99 12.46 4.87
N VAL A 105 4.30 12.37 5.11
CA VAL A 105 5.14 13.56 5.39
C VAL A 105 5.23 14.50 4.18
N PRO A 106 5.49 14.00 2.95
CA PRO A 106 5.39 14.84 1.75
C PRO A 106 4.01 15.46 1.54
N PHE A 107 2.93 14.72 1.89
CA PHE A 107 1.58 15.25 1.83
C PHE A 107 1.35 16.40 2.85
N ALA A 108 1.81 16.26 4.07
CA ALA A 108 1.71 17.34 5.06
C ALA A 108 2.43 18.62 4.59
N ARG A 109 3.62 18.49 4.00
CA ARG A 109 4.33 19.59 3.35
C ARG A 109 3.51 20.18 2.20
N TYR A 110 2.90 19.32 1.34
CA TYR A 110 2.05 19.74 0.23
C TYR A 110 0.86 20.58 0.72
N VAL A 111 0.14 20.12 1.74
CA VAL A 111 -1.01 20.82 2.33
C VAL A 111 -0.63 22.22 2.79
N VAL A 112 0.51 22.36 3.48
CA VAL A 112 0.98 23.68 3.97
C VAL A 112 1.34 24.61 2.83
N MET A 113 2.02 24.10 1.78
CA MET A 113 2.43 24.91 0.63
C MET A 113 1.26 25.36 -0.25
N HIS A 114 0.18 24.57 -0.30
CA HIS A 114 -0.98 24.81 -1.17
C HIS A 114 -2.26 25.16 -0.38
N ARG A 115 -2.12 25.59 0.89
CA ARG A 115 -3.24 25.84 1.81
C ARG A 115 -4.30 26.80 1.24
N ASP A 116 -3.88 27.77 0.45
CA ASP A 116 -4.76 28.79 -0.12
C ASP A 116 -5.46 28.31 -1.40
N GLU A 117 -5.06 27.15 -1.95
CA GLU A 117 -5.61 26.50 -3.14
C GLU A 117 -6.51 25.31 -2.78
N ILE A 118 -6.43 24.82 -1.52
CA ILE A 118 -7.13 23.62 -1.04
C ILE A 118 -8.41 24.01 -0.30
N SER A 119 -9.52 23.36 -0.64
CA SER A 119 -10.75 23.43 0.14
C SER A 119 -10.78 22.33 1.19
N PHE A 120 -10.96 22.69 2.47
CA PHE A 120 -11.04 21.75 3.59
C PHE A 120 -12.50 21.39 3.92
N PRO A 121 -12.80 20.13 4.35
CA PRO A 121 -11.86 19.01 4.49
C PRO A 121 -11.38 18.50 3.12
N PHE A 122 -10.09 18.19 3.03
CA PHE A 122 -9.45 17.74 1.81
C PHE A 122 -9.20 16.24 1.84
N LYS A 123 -9.83 15.52 0.89
CA LYS A 123 -9.66 14.07 0.68
C LYS A 123 -8.73 13.84 -0.50
N ARG A 124 -7.54 13.32 -0.26
CA ARG A 124 -6.57 13.00 -1.32
C ARG A 124 -6.21 11.53 -1.34
N TYR A 125 -5.78 11.01 -2.49
CA TYR A 125 -5.04 9.76 -2.57
C TYR A 125 -3.78 9.89 -3.41
N GLN A 126 -2.79 9.01 -3.13
CA GLN A 126 -1.56 8.85 -3.91
C GLN A 126 -1.26 7.36 -4.08
N ILE A 127 -0.82 6.97 -5.29
CA ILE A 127 -0.31 5.63 -5.59
C ILE A 127 1.08 5.83 -6.18
N GLN A 128 2.09 5.78 -5.33
CA GLN A 128 3.46 6.12 -5.71
C GLN A 128 4.49 5.25 -4.96
N PRO A 129 5.73 5.12 -5.50
CA PRO A 129 6.80 4.39 -4.83
C PRO A 129 7.36 5.18 -3.64
N VAL A 130 7.85 4.43 -2.64
CA VAL A 130 8.58 4.93 -1.48
C VAL A 130 9.83 4.08 -1.25
N TRP A 131 10.80 4.60 -0.49
CA TRP A 131 12.10 3.96 -0.32
C TRP A 131 12.49 3.88 1.14
N ARG A 132 12.85 2.66 1.59
CA ARG A 132 13.34 2.41 2.95
C ARG A 132 14.57 1.54 2.91
N ALA A 133 15.63 1.91 3.61
CA ALA A 133 16.87 1.15 3.68
C ALA A 133 16.78 -0.11 4.57
N ASP A 134 15.61 -0.69 4.69
CA ASP A 134 15.34 -1.91 5.42
C ASP A 134 16.21 -3.09 4.94
N ARG A 135 16.42 -4.07 5.85
CA ARG A 135 16.99 -5.36 5.45
C ARG A 135 15.95 -6.11 4.60
N PRO A 136 16.25 -6.42 3.33
CA PRO A 136 15.30 -7.08 2.45
C PRO A 136 14.93 -8.49 2.94
N GLN A 137 13.63 -8.80 2.92
CA GLN A 137 13.08 -10.11 3.21
C GLN A 137 11.73 -10.26 2.49
N LYS A 138 11.09 -11.45 2.51
CA LYS A 138 9.77 -11.66 1.90
C LYS A 138 8.76 -10.62 2.43
N GLY A 139 8.08 -9.91 1.53
CA GLY A 139 7.12 -8.85 1.86
C GLY A 139 7.74 -7.55 2.40
N ARG A 140 9.10 -7.40 2.35
CA ARG A 140 9.79 -6.17 2.74
C ARG A 140 10.89 -5.84 1.75
N TYR A 141 10.67 -4.80 0.98
CA TYR A 141 11.53 -4.32 -0.10
C TYR A 141 12.09 -2.94 0.23
N ARG A 142 13.15 -2.54 -0.47
CA ARG A 142 13.74 -1.20 -0.33
C ARG A 142 13.05 -0.16 -1.19
N GLU A 143 12.43 -0.59 -2.28
CA GLU A 143 11.54 0.20 -3.13
C GLU A 143 10.21 -0.55 -3.25
N PHE A 144 9.10 0.11 -2.90
CA PHE A 144 7.77 -0.47 -2.94
C PHE A 144 6.71 0.61 -3.08
N TYR A 145 5.51 0.22 -3.51
CA TYR A 145 4.40 1.15 -3.70
C TYR A 145 3.50 1.22 -2.47
N GLN A 146 3.18 2.44 -2.07
CA GLN A 146 2.09 2.73 -1.15
C GLN A 146 0.90 3.30 -1.93
N CYS A 147 -0.31 2.88 -1.53
CA CYS A 147 -1.55 3.43 -2.04
C CYS A 147 -2.25 4.08 -0.83
N ASP A 148 -2.05 5.38 -0.67
CA ASP A 148 -2.47 6.13 0.51
C ASP A 148 -3.71 6.94 0.22
N ALA A 149 -4.65 6.95 1.16
CA ALA A 149 -5.80 7.83 1.19
C ALA A 149 -5.87 8.55 2.52
N ASP A 150 -5.94 9.88 2.51
CA ASP A 150 -5.98 10.72 3.71
C ASP A 150 -7.04 11.81 3.59
N VAL A 151 -7.59 12.19 4.74
CA VAL A 151 -8.45 13.35 4.94
C VAL A 151 -7.77 14.30 5.89
N VAL A 152 -7.65 15.58 5.55
CA VAL A 152 -7.16 16.63 6.45
C VAL A 152 -8.18 17.74 6.60
N GLY A 153 -8.14 18.43 7.74
CA GLY A 153 -9.03 19.53 8.04
C GLY A 153 -10.38 19.12 8.65
N SER A 154 -10.45 17.93 9.27
CA SER A 154 -11.65 17.47 9.97
C SER A 154 -11.31 16.63 11.19
N ASN A 155 -11.95 16.94 12.32
CA ASN A 155 -11.86 16.16 13.57
C ASN A 155 -12.94 15.07 13.67
N SER A 156 -13.81 14.95 12.67
CA SER A 156 -14.93 14.00 12.70
C SER A 156 -14.43 12.56 12.65
N LEU A 157 -14.93 11.73 13.57
CA LEU A 157 -14.67 10.29 13.60
C LEU A 157 -15.37 9.53 12.47
N LEU A 158 -16.27 10.18 11.72
CA LEU A 158 -16.84 9.61 10.49
C LEU A 158 -15.77 9.35 9.44
N ASN A 159 -14.64 10.05 9.49
CA ASN A 159 -13.51 9.78 8.60
C ASN A 159 -12.90 8.40 8.87
N GLU A 160 -12.73 8.03 10.14
CA GLU A 160 -12.25 6.68 10.53
C GLU A 160 -13.23 5.59 10.12
N VAL A 161 -14.52 5.83 10.31
CA VAL A 161 -15.59 4.91 9.87
C VAL A 161 -15.52 4.70 8.35
N GLU A 162 -15.35 5.77 7.58
CA GLU A 162 -15.21 5.72 6.13
C GLU A 162 -13.96 4.94 5.70
N LEU A 163 -12.83 5.13 6.39
CA LEU A 163 -11.60 4.36 6.13
C LEU A 163 -11.80 2.86 6.35
N VAL A 164 -12.50 2.46 7.41
CA VAL A 164 -12.82 1.03 7.66
C VAL A 164 -13.70 0.46 6.55
N GLN A 165 -14.73 1.19 6.11
CA GLN A 165 -15.55 0.78 4.97
C GLN A 165 -14.73 0.66 3.67
N MET A 166 -13.79 1.57 3.45
CA MET A 166 -12.90 1.55 2.30
C MET A 166 -11.99 0.32 2.31
N ILE A 167 -11.43 -0.02 3.48
CA ILE A 167 -10.63 -1.23 3.68
C ILE A 167 -11.45 -2.48 3.34
N ASP A 168 -12.64 -2.62 3.93
CA ASP A 168 -13.54 -3.75 3.69
C ASP A 168 -13.86 -3.89 2.18
N ARG A 169 -14.15 -2.78 1.51
CA ARG A 169 -14.48 -2.77 0.09
C ARG A 169 -13.30 -3.14 -0.80
N VAL A 170 -12.10 -2.66 -0.51
CA VAL A 170 -10.88 -3.00 -1.26
C VAL A 170 -10.59 -4.48 -1.16
N TYR A 171 -10.55 -5.03 0.05
CA TYR A 171 -10.23 -6.44 0.24
C TYR A 171 -11.35 -7.37 -0.20
N GLY A 172 -12.61 -6.93 -0.07
CA GLY A 172 -13.76 -7.63 -0.65
C GLY A 172 -13.67 -7.77 -2.17
N LYS A 173 -13.24 -6.71 -2.88
CA LYS A 173 -13.00 -6.77 -4.34
C LYS A 173 -11.85 -7.71 -4.73
N PHE A 174 -10.82 -7.83 -3.89
CA PHE A 174 -9.72 -8.77 -4.10
C PHE A 174 -10.05 -10.22 -3.72
N GLY A 175 -11.15 -10.45 -3.00
CA GLY A 175 -11.48 -11.76 -2.44
C GLY A 175 -10.55 -12.18 -1.29
N ILE A 176 -9.85 -11.23 -0.64
CA ILE A 176 -8.95 -11.47 0.48
C ILE A 176 -9.72 -11.30 1.79
N ARG A 177 -9.76 -12.35 2.61
CA ARG A 177 -10.31 -12.27 3.97
C ARG A 177 -9.30 -11.56 4.88
N VAL A 178 -9.78 -10.56 5.63
CA VAL A 178 -8.93 -9.75 6.51
C VAL A 178 -9.53 -9.56 7.89
N SER A 179 -8.66 -9.36 8.89
CA SER A 179 -9.00 -8.77 10.18
C SER A 179 -8.49 -7.33 10.22
N ILE A 180 -9.38 -6.41 10.57
CA ILE A 180 -9.11 -4.98 10.74
C ILE A 180 -8.96 -4.74 12.23
N LYS A 181 -7.74 -4.55 12.68
CA LYS A 181 -7.41 -4.24 14.07
C LYS A 181 -7.43 -2.74 14.27
N ILE A 182 -8.10 -2.31 15.34
CA ILE A 182 -8.23 -0.90 15.72
C ILE A 182 -7.74 -0.74 17.15
N ASN A 183 -7.02 0.34 17.41
CA ASN A 183 -6.70 0.82 18.75
C ASN A 183 -6.71 2.36 18.74
N ASN A 184 -6.44 2.97 19.87
CA ASN A 184 -6.35 4.43 19.99
C ASN A 184 -5.12 4.81 20.83
N ARG A 185 -4.32 5.76 20.34
CA ARG A 185 -3.17 6.29 21.08
C ARG A 185 -3.54 6.85 22.44
N LYS A 186 -4.73 7.42 22.56
CA LYS A 186 -5.24 7.96 23.83
C LYS A 186 -5.51 6.85 24.85
N ILE A 187 -5.98 5.67 24.42
CA ILE A 187 -6.11 4.49 25.28
C ILE A 187 -4.74 4.08 25.81
N LEU A 188 -3.73 3.96 24.93
CA LEU A 188 -2.37 3.59 25.33
C LEU A 188 -1.74 4.62 26.28
N THR A 189 -1.99 5.92 26.06
CA THR A 189 -1.56 6.99 26.96
C THR A 189 -2.25 6.84 28.32
N GLY A 190 -3.57 6.62 28.34
CA GLY A 190 -4.31 6.41 29.57
C GLY A 190 -3.83 5.19 30.36
N ILE A 191 -3.48 4.10 29.68
CA ILE A 191 -2.87 2.92 30.33
C ILE A 191 -1.55 3.31 31.00
N ALA A 192 -0.67 4.06 30.31
CA ALA A 192 0.58 4.52 30.88
C ALA A 192 0.37 5.45 32.10
N GLU A 193 -0.66 6.32 32.05
CA GLU A 193 -1.03 7.19 33.18
C GLU A 193 -1.48 6.40 34.40
N ILE A 194 -2.39 5.42 34.26
CA ILE A 194 -2.92 4.66 35.39
C ILE A 194 -1.90 3.72 36.05
N ILE A 195 -0.90 3.23 35.29
CA ILE A 195 0.19 2.44 35.87
C ILE A 195 1.30 3.32 36.45
N GLY A 196 1.23 4.65 36.33
CA GLY A 196 2.17 5.63 36.88
C GLY A 196 3.43 5.84 36.04
N GLU A 197 3.43 5.47 34.74
CA GLU A 197 4.59 5.50 33.88
C GLU A 197 4.34 6.31 32.58
N ALA A 198 3.61 7.43 32.68
CA ALA A 198 3.22 8.27 31.55
C ALA A 198 4.44 8.74 30.70
N ASP A 199 5.56 9.07 31.35
CA ASP A 199 6.78 9.54 30.68
C ASP A 199 7.45 8.44 29.84
N LYS A 200 7.11 7.16 30.07
CA LYS A 200 7.68 6.00 29.38
C LYS A 200 6.74 5.37 28.33
N ILE A 201 5.72 6.12 27.91
CA ILE A 201 4.71 5.63 26.93
C ILE A 201 5.34 5.03 25.67
N VAL A 202 6.44 5.61 25.18
CA VAL A 202 7.14 5.13 23.97
C VAL A 202 7.76 3.75 24.24
N ASP A 203 8.44 3.58 25.36
CA ASP A 203 9.07 2.29 25.73
C ASP A 203 8.00 1.21 25.96
N ILE A 204 6.90 1.56 26.61
CA ILE A 204 5.74 0.68 26.85
C ILE A 204 5.14 0.22 25.52
N THR A 205 4.83 1.14 24.61
CA THR A 205 4.20 0.81 23.34
C THR A 205 5.11 -0.01 22.43
N VAL A 206 6.43 0.29 22.40
CA VAL A 206 7.42 -0.49 21.65
C VAL A 206 7.54 -1.92 22.17
N ALA A 207 7.45 -2.12 23.49
CA ALA A 207 7.49 -3.46 24.08
C ALA A 207 6.20 -4.25 23.77
N ILE A 208 5.02 -3.62 23.95
CA ILE A 208 3.71 -4.25 23.68
C ILE A 208 3.60 -4.69 22.20
N ASP A 209 4.07 -3.88 21.24
CA ASP A 209 4.05 -4.24 19.80
C ASP A 209 4.78 -5.54 19.47
N LYS A 210 5.65 -6.00 20.36
CA LYS A 210 6.39 -7.24 20.15
C LYS A 210 5.68 -8.47 20.73
N LEU A 211 4.55 -8.28 21.44
CA LEU A 211 3.89 -9.35 22.19
C LEU A 211 3.62 -10.60 21.34
N ASP A 212 3.05 -10.42 20.14
CA ASP A 212 2.78 -11.53 19.21
C ASP A 212 4.05 -12.29 18.76
N LYS A 213 5.23 -11.66 18.85
CA LYS A 213 6.49 -12.21 18.32
C LYS A 213 7.35 -12.86 19.36
N ILE A 214 7.43 -12.24 20.54
CA ILE A 214 8.38 -12.67 21.59
C ILE A 214 7.69 -13.24 22.83
N GLY A 215 6.36 -13.10 22.93
CA GLY A 215 5.57 -13.58 24.08
C GLY A 215 5.66 -12.68 25.29
N LEU A 216 4.72 -12.88 26.24
CA LEU A 216 4.51 -12.03 27.41
C LEU A 216 5.74 -11.93 28.33
N ASP A 217 6.42 -13.05 28.60
CA ASP A 217 7.58 -13.07 29.51
C ASP A 217 8.72 -12.18 28.99
N ASN A 218 8.99 -12.23 27.68
CA ASN A 218 10.01 -11.40 27.06
C ASN A 218 9.60 -9.93 26.98
N VAL A 219 8.31 -9.62 26.77
CA VAL A 219 7.78 -8.25 26.87
C VAL A 219 7.98 -7.70 28.27
N ASN A 220 7.65 -8.47 29.31
CA ASN A 220 7.87 -8.08 30.71
C ASN A 220 9.35 -7.84 31.04
N ALA A 221 10.23 -8.72 30.55
CA ALA A 221 11.67 -8.55 30.71
C ALA A 221 12.18 -7.27 29.99
N GLU A 222 11.67 -6.96 28.80
CA GLU A 222 12.01 -5.73 28.10
C GLU A 222 11.51 -4.49 28.84
N LEU A 223 10.27 -4.48 29.34
CA LEU A 223 9.72 -3.40 30.15
C LEU A 223 10.56 -3.16 31.41
N ALA A 224 10.91 -4.22 32.14
CA ALA A 224 11.78 -4.13 33.31
C ALA A 224 13.17 -3.56 32.96
N SER A 225 13.75 -3.95 31.82
CA SER A 225 15.03 -3.42 31.32
C SER A 225 14.99 -1.93 31.00
N LYS A 226 13.78 -1.40 30.68
CA LYS A 226 13.50 0.02 30.44
C LYS A 226 13.18 0.79 31.73
N GLY A 227 13.29 0.12 32.89
CA GLY A 227 13.07 0.71 34.19
C GLY A 227 11.59 0.90 34.55
N ILE A 228 10.67 0.13 33.92
CA ILE A 228 9.27 0.05 34.35
C ILE A 228 9.23 -0.80 35.62
N PRO A 229 8.66 -0.30 36.74
CA PRO A 229 8.55 -1.04 37.99
C PRO A 229 7.71 -2.31 37.85
N GLN A 230 8.05 -3.35 38.63
CA GLN A 230 7.34 -4.63 38.59
C GLN A 230 5.84 -4.47 38.88
N GLU A 231 5.47 -3.60 39.83
CA GLU A 231 4.06 -3.30 40.14
C GLU A 231 3.30 -2.72 38.94
N ALA A 232 3.94 -1.85 38.15
CA ALA A 232 3.35 -1.28 36.93
C ALA A 232 3.20 -2.37 35.83
N ILE A 233 4.17 -3.28 35.68
CA ILE A 233 4.09 -4.40 34.77
C ILE A 233 2.92 -5.33 35.15
N GLU A 234 2.75 -5.65 36.41
CA GLU A 234 1.65 -6.48 36.92
C GLU A 234 0.27 -5.84 36.67
N LYS A 235 0.16 -4.51 36.78
CA LYS A 235 -1.07 -3.77 36.44
C LYS A 235 -1.32 -3.74 34.94
N LEU A 236 -0.28 -3.70 34.11
CA LEU A 236 -0.36 -3.63 32.65
C LEU A 236 -0.84 -4.94 32.03
N GLN A 237 -0.36 -6.09 32.54
CA GLN A 237 -0.60 -7.41 31.94
C GLN A 237 -2.08 -7.73 31.68
N PRO A 238 -3.00 -7.64 32.67
CA PRO A 238 -4.41 -7.97 32.46
C PRO A 238 -5.08 -7.06 31.43
N ILE A 239 -4.56 -5.84 31.24
CA ILE A 239 -5.09 -4.87 30.27
C ILE A 239 -4.68 -5.26 28.86
N ILE A 240 -3.39 -5.52 28.62
CA ILE A 240 -2.90 -5.88 27.27
C ILE A 240 -3.33 -7.28 26.83
N MET A 241 -3.66 -8.15 27.78
CA MET A 241 -4.17 -9.51 27.55
C MET A 241 -5.69 -9.59 27.54
N LEU A 242 -6.37 -8.46 27.56
CA LEU A 242 -7.85 -8.40 27.57
C LEU A 242 -8.41 -9.07 26.32
N SER A 243 -9.28 -10.06 26.54
CA SER A 243 -9.94 -10.85 25.49
C SER A 243 -11.47 -10.71 25.61
N GLY A 244 -12.20 -11.18 24.60
CA GLY A 244 -13.64 -11.09 24.53
C GLY A 244 -14.12 -10.24 23.36
N SER A 245 -15.42 -9.93 23.34
CA SER A 245 -16.02 -9.05 22.32
C SER A 245 -15.51 -7.59 22.45
N ASN A 246 -15.70 -6.80 21.39
CA ASN A 246 -15.36 -5.38 21.44
C ASN A 246 -16.09 -4.64 22.55
N GLU A 247 -17.35 -5.00 22.79
CA GLU A 247 -18.18 -4.43 23.83
C GLU A 247 -17.63 -4.72 25.23
N GLU A 248 -17.27 -5.99 25.51
CA GLU A 248 -16.70 -6.41 26.79
C GLU A 248 -15.34 -5.71 27.05
N LYS A 249 -14.50 -5.61 26.01
CA LYS A 249 -13.23 -4.89 26.09
C LYS A 249 -13.45 -3.39 26.42
N LEU A 250 -14.39 -2.72 25.75
CA LEU A 250 -14.69 -1.32 25.96
C LEU A 250 -15.26 -1.06 27.37
N GLU A 251 -16.16 -1.92 27.87
CA GLU A 251 -16.70 -1.82 29.22
C GLU A 251 -15.60 -1.94 30.29
N THR A 252 -14.71 -2.93 30.12
CA THR A 252 -13.57 -3.11 31.02
C THR A 252 -12.63 -1.90 30.97
N LEU A 253 -12.34 -1.38 29.79
CA LEU A 253 -11.46 -0.21 29.63
C LEU A 253 -12.05 1.06 30.26
N LYS A 254 -13.37 1.27 30.19
CA LYS A 254 -14.05 2.39 30.89
C LYS A 254 -13.81 2.34 32.40
N ALA A 255 -13.91 1.15 32.99
CA ALA A 255 -13.67 0.97 34.41
C ALA A 255 -12.19 1.15 34.78
N VAL A 256 -11.29 0.54 34.03
CA VAL A 256 -9.83 0.57 34.26
C VAL A 256 -9.28 1.98 34.09
N LEU A 257 -9.73 2.72 33.06
CA LEU A 257 -9.24 4.05 32.70
C LEU A 257 -10.03 5.19 33.35
N ALA A 258 -10.89 4.90 34.32
CA ALA A 258 -11.77 5.92 34.98
C ALA A 258 -11.00 7.11 35.56
N ALA A 259 -9.75 6.94 35.95
CA ALA A 259 -8.88 8.00 36.48
C ALA A 259 -8.09 8.76 35.38
N SER A 260 -8.16 8.36 34.12
CA SER A 260 -7.48 9.01 32.99
C SER A 260 -8.49 9.64 32.04
N GLU A 261 -8.58 10.96 31.99
CA GLU A 261 -9.43 11.70 31.06
C GLU A 261 -9.03 11.41 29.60
N THR A 262 -7.72 11.35 29.33
CA THR A 262 -7.19 11.01 28.01
C THR A 262 -7.59 9.60 27.60
N GLY A 263 -7.45 8.64 28.51
CA GLY A 263 -7.79 7.23 28.26
C GLY A 263 -9.29 7.06 27.99
N LEU A 264 -10.16 7.66 28.81
CA LEU A 264 -11.61 7.63 28.61
C LEU A 264 -12.00 8.23 27.24
N LYS A 265 -11.38 9.34 26.85
CA LYS A 265 -11.62 9.94 25.53
C LYS A 265 -11.26 8.97 24.40
N GLY A 266 -10.15 8.25 24.52
CA GLY A 266 -9.77 7.21 23.55
C GLY A 266 -10.79 6.06 23.48
N VAL A 267 -11.36 5.65 24.62
CA VAL A 267 -12.41 4.62 24.68
C VAL A 267 -13.70 5.11 24.00
N GLU A 268 -14.15 6.33 24.28
CA GLU A 268 -15.33 6.95 23.65
C GLU A 268 -15.18 7.02 22.11
N GLU A 269 -14.02 7.45 21.63
CA GLU A 269 -13.73 7.52 20.20
C GLU A 269 -13.76 6.12 19.55
N SER A 270 -13.13 5.13 20.18
CA SER A 270 -13.11 3.74 19.70
C SER A 270 -14.52 3.12 19.72
N GLU A 271 -15.30 3.37 20.76
CA GLU A 271 -16.68 2.90 20.87
C GLU A 271 -17.56 3.48 19.74
N PHE A 272 -17.43 4.78 19.47
CA PHE A 272 -18.15 5.43 18.35
C PHE A 272 -17.82 4.77 17.02
N ILE A 273 -16.53 4.57 16.72
CA ILE A 273 -16.06 3.96 15.46
C ILE A 273 -16.61 2.54 15.34
N LEU A 274 -16.40 1.70 16.37
CA LEU A 274 -16.77 0.28 16.33
C LEU A 274 -18.29 0.08 16.21
N LYS A 275 -19.10 0.83 16.99
CA LYS A 275 -20.58 0.77 16.93
C LYS A 275 -21.10 1.23 15.57
N THR A 276 -20.54 2.32 15.03
CA THR A 276 -20.98 2.85 13.73
C THR A 276 -20.62 1.88 12.61
N VAL A 277 -19.40 1.34 12.59
CA VAL A 277 -18.94 0.35 11.60
C VAL A 277 -19.82 -0.91 11.65
N ALA A 278 -20.15 -1.41 12.85
CA ALA A 278 -21.02 -2.58 13.00
C ALA A 278 -22.41 -2.35 12.39
N SER A 279 -22.95 -1.12 12.47
CA SER A 279 -24.26 -0.77 11.88
C SER A 279 -24.26 -0.70 10.35
N LEU A 280 -23.09 -0.60 9.72
CA LEU A 280 -22.94 -0.41 8.25
C LEU A 280 -22.75 -1.71 7.48
N GLY A 281 -22.77 -2.87 8.16
CA GLY A 281 -22.69 -4.18 7.52
C GLY A 281 -21.33 -4.48 6.87
N VAL A 282 -20.25 -3.97 7.46
CA VAL A 282 -18.87 -4.33 7.10
C VAL A 282 -18.71 -5.84 7.26
N LYS A 283 -18.12 -6.50 6.26
CA LYS A 283 -17.99 -7.96 6.20
C LYS A 283 -16.70 -8.48 6.81
N SER A 284 -15.67 -7.65 6.83
CA SER A 284 -14.39 -7.96 7.47
C SER A 284 -14.55 -8.02 8.98
N GLU A 285 -13.76 -8.86 9.64
CA GLU A 285 -13.64 -8.86 11.09
C GLU A 285 -13.03 -7.53 11.56
N VAL A 286 -13.69 -6.84 12.51
CA VAL A 286 -13.21 -5.58 13.09
C VAL A 286 -13.01 -5.77 14.59
N GLU A 287 -11.76 -5.64 15.05
CA GLU A 287 -11.36 -5.97 16.42
C GLU A 287 -10.69 -4.79 17.10
N LEU A 288 -11.11 -4.49 18.35
CA LEU A 288 -10.33 -3.66 19.27
C LEU A 288 -9.15 -4.49 19.79
N ASP A 289 -7.93 -4.11 19.40
CA ASP A 289 -6.70 -4.84 19.75
C ASP A 289 -5.75 -3.93 20.53
N LEU A 290 -5.67 -4.15 21.85
CA LEU A 290 -4.83 -3.34 22.73
C LEU A 290 -3.32 -3.59 22.54
N THR A 291 -2.95 -4.68 21.86
CA THR A 291 -1.56 -4.97 21.51
C THR A 291 -1.12 -4.22 20.27
N LEU A 292 -2.06 -3.64 19.51
CA LEU A 292 -1.74 -2.73 18.41
C LEU A 292 -1.23 -1.40 18.97
N ALA A 293 0.03 -1.38 19.33
CA ALA A 293 0.72 -0.22 19.89
C ALA A 293 1.69 0.42 18.89
N ARG A 294 1.82 -0.19 17.71
CA ARG A 294 2.70 0.19 16.61
C ARG A 294 2.13 1.38 15.82
N GLY A 295 3.01 2.02 15.12
CA GLY A 295 2.70 3.09 14.18
C GLY A 295 3.81 4.10 14.16
N LEU A 296 3.74 5.03 13.21
CA LEU A 296 4.65 6.15 13.15
C LEU A 296 4.39 7.08 14.34
N ASN A 297 5.43 7.69 14.87
CA ASN A 297 5.36 8.49 16.11
C ASN A 297 4.44 9.71 16.01
N TYR A 298 3.93 10.02 14.82
CA TYR A 298 3.02 11.14 14.60
C TYR A 298 1.54 10.81 14.82
N TYR A 299 1.15 9.55 15.05
CA TYR A 299 -0.27 9.23 15.34
C TYR A 299 -0.69 9.70 16.72
N THR A 300 -1.89 10.29 16.81
CA THR A 300 -2.43 10.96 18.01
C THR A 300 -3.78 10.39 18.48
N GLY A 301 -4.47 9.65 17.64
CA GLY A 301 -5.79 9.09 17.90
C GLY A 301 -5.91 7.63 17.49
N ALA A 302 -6.98 7.31 16.73
CA ALA A 302 -7.19 5.97 16.20
C ALA A 302 -6.02 5.49 15.34
N ILE A 303 -5.68 4.21 15.47
CA ILE A 303 -4.68 3.51 14.67
C ILE A 303 -5.29 2.23 14.11
N PHE A 304 -4.90 1.89 12.89
CA PHE A 304 -5.41 0.76 12.13
C PHE A 304 -4.29 -0.16 11.67
N GLU A 305 -4.53 -1.45 11.74
CA GLU A 305 -3.69 -2.47 11.11
C GLU A 305 -4.58 -3.51 10.45
N VAL A 306 -4.23 -3.94 9.24
CA VAL A 306 -4.98 -4.97 8.51
C VAL A 306 -4.08 -6.18 8.28
N LYS A 307 -4.54 -7.33 8.74
CA LYS A 307 -3.87 -8.62 8.57
C LYS A 307 -4.68 -9.53 7.62
N ALA A 308 -4.02 -10.18 6.67
CA ALA A 308 -4.62 -11.25 5.89
C ALA A 308 -4.81 -12.48 6.78
N LEU A 309 -5.98 -13.12 6.68
CA LEU A 309 -6.31 -14.29 7.52
C LEU A 309 -5.77 -15.62 6.93
N ASP A 310 -5.66 -15.71 5.62
CA ASP A 310 -5.32 -16.95 4.93
C ASP A 310 -3.84 -17.07 4.54
N VAL A 311 -3.03 -16.04 4.82
CA VAL A 311 -1.61 -15.97 4.47
C VAL A 311 -0.80 -15.43 5.62
N GLN A 312 0.27 -16.12 5.99
CA GLN A 312 1.25 -15.60 6.96
C GLN A 312 2.15 -14.54 6.29
N ILE A 313 1.76 -13.29 6.44
CA ILE A 313 2.50 -12.12 5.98
C ILE A 313 2.34 -11.00 7.01
N GLY A 314 3.23 -10.02 7.01
CA GLY A 314 3.03 -8.82 7.85
C GLY A 314 1.80 -8.01 7.41
N SER A 315 1.45 -7.00 8.19
CA SER A 315 0.29 -6.12 7.90
C SER A 315 0.25 -5.68 6.45
N ILE A 316 -0.89 -5.84 5.80
CA ILE A 316 -1.09 -5.50 4.37
C ILE A 316 -1.63 -4.09 4.17
N SER A 317 -2.20 -3.49 5.24
CA SER A 317 -2.55 -2.07 5.31
C SER A 317 -2.36 -1.56 6.74
N GLY A 318 -2.18 -0.27 6.88
CA GLY A 318 -2.09 0.39 8.17
C GLY A 318 -2.27 1.90 8.05
N GLY A 319 -2.68 2.53 9.14
CA GLY A 319 -2.93 3.96 9.15
C GLY A 319 -3.30 4.49 10.53
N GLY A 320 -3.80 5.71 10.58
CA GLY A 320 -4.27 6.32 11.82
C GLY A 320 -4.46 7.82 11.71
N ARG A 321 -4.92 8.40 12.83
CA ARG A 321 -5.12 9.84 13.00
C ARG A 321 -3.84 10.54 13.42
N TYR A 322 -3.57 11.69 12.81
CA TYR A 322 -2.44 12.56 13.10
C TYR A 322 -2.91 14.03 13.14
N ASP A 323 -2.73 14.71 14.28
CA ASP A 323 -3.30 16.04 14.48
C ASP A 323 -2.28 17.18 14.34
N ASN A 324 -0.99 16.86 14.39
CA ASN A 324 0.08 17.86 14.45
C ASN A 324 1.11 17.79 13.33
N LEU A 325 0.90 16.94 12.32
CA LEU A 325 1.90 16.69 11.29
C LEU A 325 2.19 17.95 10.45
N THR A 326 1.15 18.74 10.13
CA THR A 326 1.29 20.02 9.43
C THR A 326 1.93 21.11 10.29
N GLY A 327 1.83 20.99 11.62
CA GLY A 327 2.45 21.91 12.58
C GLY A 327 3.96 21.97 12.45
N VAL A 328 4.60 20.86 12.04
CA VAL A 328 6.03 20.78 11.76
C VAL A 328 6.46 21.72 10.61
N PHE A 329 5.52 22.03 9.73
CA PHE A 329 5.70 22.94 8.58
C PHE A 329 5.05 24.33 8.82
N GLY A 330 4.73 24.67 10.08
CA GLY A 330 4.20 25.98 10.46
C GLY A 330 2.67 26.13 10.39
N MET A 331 1.93 25.04 10.17
CA MET A 331 0.45 25.06 10.16
C MET A 331 -0.09 24.17 11.27
N SER A 332 -0.23 24.72 12.48
CA SER A 332 -0.75 23.99 13.65
C SER A 332 -2.26 23.81 13.60
N GLY A 333 -2.78 22.81 14.34
CA GLY A 333 -4.22 22.59 14.55
C GLY A 333 -4.95 21.92 13.37
N MET A 334 -4.22 21.37 12.40
CA MET A 334 -4.81 20.64 11.28
C MET A 334 -4.83 19.15 11.60
N SER A 335 -6.01 18.61 11.87
CA SER A 335 -6.22 17.18 12.05
C SER A 335 -6.23 16.45 10.72
N GLY A 336 -5.65 15.27 10.68
CA GLY A 336 -5.67 14.36 9.54
C GLY A 336 -5.82 12.91 9.98
N VAL A 337 -6.38 12.09 9.10
CA VAL A 337 -6.47 10.65 9.27
C VAL A 337 -6.32 9.97 7.91
N GLY A 338 -5.62 8.86 7.86
CA GLY A 338 -5.40 8.16 6.60
C GLY A 338 -5.05 6.70 6.76
N ILE A 339 -5.07 6.00 5.63
CA ILE A 339 -4.73 4.60 5.48
C ILE A 339 -3.78 4.41 4.30
N SER A 340 -2.83 3.49 4.44
CA SER A 340 -1.92 3.06 3.39
C SER A 340 -2.14 1.58 3.07
N PHE A 341 -2.42 1.27 1.80
CA PHE A 341 -2.45 -0.10 1.29
C PHE A 341 -1.07 -0.47 0.74
N GLY A 342 -0.48 -1.53 1.26
CA GLY A 342 0.82 -2.04 0.85
C GLY A 342 0.72 -2.88 -0.42
N ALA A 343 0.79 -2.26 -1.60
CA ALA A 343 0.54 -2.91 -2.88
C ALA A 343 1.40 -4.16 -3.11
N ASP A 344 2.66 -4.15 -2.69
CA ASP A 344 3.58 -5.28 -2.87
C ASP A 344 3.24 -6.47 -1.97
N ARG A 345 2.73 -6.23 -0.76
CA ARG A 345 2.22 -7.31 0.12
C ARG A 345 0.89 -7.86 -0.38
N ILE A 346 -0.01 -6.99 -0.86
CA ILE A 346 -1.26 -7.42 -1.52
C ILE A 346 -0.94 -8.27 -2.75
N TYR A 347 0.08 -7.88 -3.55
CA TYR A 347 0.56 -8.66 -4.68
C TYR A 347 1.02 -10.07 -4.25
N ASP A 348 1.78 -10.19 -3.17
CA ASP A 348 2.24 -11.46 -2.63
C ASP A 348 1.07 -12.34 -2.14
N VAL A 349 0.06 -11.74 -1.47
CA VAL A 349 -1.15 -12.45 -1.01
C VAL A 349 -1.97 -12.97 -2.18
N LEU A 350 -2.25 -12.12 -3.17
CA LEU A 350 -3.02 -12.51 -4.36
C LEU A 350 -2.35 -13.62 -5.17
N ASN A 351 -1.02 -13.60 -5.28
CA ASN A 351 -0.26 -14.68 -5.92
C ASN A 351 -0.33 -15.99 -5.11
N GLN A 352 -0.21 -15.92 -3.79
CA GLN A 352 -0.21 -17.11 -2.93
C GLN A 352 -1.59 -17.79 -2.90
N LEU A 353 -2.68 -17.02 -3.02
CA LEU A 353 -4.05 -17.50 -3.00
C LEU A 353 -4.65 -17.73 -4.41
N ASP A 354 -3.89 -17.43 -5.47
CA ASP A 354 -4.32 -17.52 -6.88
C ASP A 354 -5.63 -16.76 -7.16
N LEU A 355 -5.74 -15.52 -6.65
CA LEU A 355 -6.94 -14.70 -6.71
C LEU A 355 -6.97 -13.69 -7.87
N TYR A 356 -5.98 -13.72 -8.76
CA TYR A 356 -6.01 -12.82 -9.92
C TYR A 356 -7.04 -13.27 -10.96
N PRO A 357 -7.91 -12.37 -11.44
CA PRO A 357 -8.78 -12.68 -12.59
C PRO A 357 -7.91 -13.02 -13.82
N LYS A 358 -8.32 -14.03 -14.57
CA LYS A 358 -7.59 -14.47 -15.76
C LYS A 358 -7.41 -13.32 -16.77
N GLU A 359 -8.41 -12.48 -16.91
CA GLU A 359 -8.45 -11.33 -17.82
C GLU A 359 -7.47 -10.22 -17.40
N ALA A 360 -7.15 -10.12 -16.12
CA ALA A 360 -6.22 -9.12 -15.60
C ALA A 360 -4.75 -9.41 -15.95
N VAL A 361 -4.45 -10.67 -16.34
CA VAL A 361 -3.08 -11.13 -16.57
C VAL A 361 -2.71 -11.08 -18.07
N ASN A 362 -3.68 -11.09 -18.96
CA ASN A 362 -3.44 -11.14 -20.40
C ASN A 362 -3.31 -9.73 -20.99
N ALA A 363 -2.13 -9.40 -21.52
CA ALA A 363 -1.88 -8.11 -22.16
C ALA A 363 -2.58 -8.01 -23.54
N THR A 364 -2.51 -9.07 -24.36
CA THR A 364 -3.12 -9.17 -25.71
C THR A 364 -4.25 -10.20 -25.66
N GLN A 365 -5.40 -9.87 -26.25
CA GLN A 365 -6.55 -10.76 -26.31
C GLN A 365 -6.64 -11.49 -27.66
N LEU A 366 -6.17 -10.87 -28.73
CA LEU A 366 -6.29 -11.37 -30.08
C LEU A 366 -4.98 -11.19 -30.88
N LEU A 367 -4.48 -12.26 -31.47
CA LEU A 367 -3.38 -12.23 -32.42
C LEU A 367 -3.90 -12.53 -33.84
N PHE A 368 -3.60 -11.66 -34.79
CA PHE A 368 -3.76 -11.96 -36.21
C PHE A 368 -2.49 -12.62 -36.75
N VAL A 369 -2.65 -13.73 -37.45
CA VAL A 369 -1.56 -14.44 -38.14
C VAL A 369 -1.18 -13.68 -39.40
N ASN A 370 0.12 -13.61 -39.70
CA ASN A 370 0.66 -12.97 -40.89
C ASN A 370 1.35 -14.03 -41.78
N PHE A 371 0.76 -14.38 -42.90
CA PHE A 371 1.34 -15.28 -43.87
C PHE A 371 2.04 -14.54 -45.03
N GLY A 372 1.72 -13.25 -45.22
CA GLY A 372 2.29 -12.44 -46.30
C GLY A 372 1.57 -11.08 -46.41
N GLU A 373 1.98 -10.29 -47.39
CA GLU A 373 1.46 -8.93 -47.58
C GLU A 373 -0.04 -8.89 -47.88
N LYS A 374 -0.58 -9.87 -48.61
CA LYS A 374 -1.99 -9.93 -48.96
C LYS A 374 -2.86 -10.20 -47.73
N GLU A 375 -2.49 -11.23 -46.94
CA GLU A 375 -3.18 -11.62 -45.75
C GLU A 375 -3.09 -10.51 -44.67
N ALA A 376 -1.92 -9.91 -44.53
CA ALA A 376 -1.74 -8.76 -43.63
C ALA A 376 -2.62 -7.58 -44.03
N ALA A 377 -2.66 -7.21 -45.31
CA ALA A 377 -3.51 -6.13 -45.80
C ALA A 377 -5.00 -6.38 -45.57
N TYR A 378 -5.44 -7.64 -45.63
CA TYR A 378 -6.82 -8.04 -45.29
C TYR A 378 -7.09 -7.94 -43.79
N CYS A 379 -6.13 -8.34 -42.96
CA CYS A 379 -6.27 -8.31 -41.51
C CYS A 379 -6.27 -6.90 -40.92
N LEU A 380 -5.51 -5.96 -41.46
CA LEU A 380 -5.30 -4.62 -40.87
C LEU A 380 -6.60 -3.83 -40.63
N PRO A 381 -7.61 -3.79 -41.54
CA PRO A 381 -8.88 -3.13 -41.24
C PRO A 381 -9.63 -3.77 -40.08
N VAL A 382 -9.65 -5.11 -39.98
CA VAL A 382 -10.31 -5.85 -38.89
C VAL A 382 -9.58 -5.65 -37.59
N LEU A 383 -8.24 -5.63 -37.61
CA LEU A 383 -7.41 -5.29 -36.46
C LEU A 383 -7.70 -3.88 -35.93
N SER A 384 -7.89 -2.90 -36.82
CA SER A 384 -8.29 -1.54 -36.43
C SER A 384 -9.65 -1.55 -35.75
N GLN A 385 -10.63 -2.20 -36.36
CA GLN A 385 -11.98 -2.34 -35.79
C GLN A 385 -11.95 -3.02 -34.40
N ALA A 386 -11.13 -4.07 -34.22
CA ALA A 386 -10.96 -4.72 -32.93
C ALA A 386 -10.41 -3.75 -31.86
N ARG A 387 -9.43 -2.93 -32.22
CA ARG A 387 -8.87 -1.90 -31.33
C ARG A 387 -9.87 -0.79 -31.02
N ASP A 388 -10.63 -0.33 -32.00
CA ASP A 388 -11.70 0.66 -31.82
C ASP A 388 -12.82 0.14 -30.91
N ALA A 389 -13.05 -1.18 -30.92
CA ALA A 389 -13.96 -1.88 -30.02
C ALA A 389 -13.37 -2.18 -28.63
N GLY A 390 -12.16 -1.70 -28.32
CA GLY A 390 -11.46 -1.88 -27.03
C GLY A 390 -10.78 -3.24 -26.86
N ILE A 391 -10.70 -4.07 -27.90
CA ILE A 391 -10.02 -5.36 -27.87
C ILE A 391 -8.52 -5.13 -28.04
N ARG A 392 -7.72 -5.61 -27.10
CA ARG A 392 -6.26 -5.55 -27.19
C ARG A 392 -5.76 -6.57 -28.20
N ALA A 393 -5.49 -6.10 -29.43
CA ALA A 393 -5.15 -6.94 -30.56
C ALA A 393 -3.82 -6.54 -31.21
N GLU A 394 -3.08 -7.52 -31.68
CA GLU A 394 -1.85 -7.36 -32.45
C GLU A 394 -1.85 -8.26 -33.69
N ILE A 395 -1.04 -7.91 -34.69
CA ILE A 395 -0.71 -8.78 -35.83
C ILE A 395 0.74 -9.21 -35.70
N TYR A 396 1.03 -10.48 -36.00
CA TYR A 396 2.42 -10.94 -36.01
C TYR A 396 3.21 -10.14 -37.06
N PRO A 397 4.33 -9.48 -36.67
CA PRO A 397 4.95 -8.45 -37.53
C PRO A 397 5.53 -9.00 -38.81
N ASP A 398 6.12 -10.19 -38.79
CA ASP A 398 6.82 -10.79 -39.92
C ASP A 398 5.96 -11.89 -40.56
N SER A 399 6.06 -12.06 -41.89
CA SER A 399 5.54 -13.26 -42.52
C SER A 399 6.29 -14.50 -42.01
N ALA A 400 5.56 -15.44 -41.42
CA ALA A 400 6.13 -16.62 -40.78
C ALA A 400 5.21 -17.85 -40.88
N LYS A 401 5.81 -19.03 -40.73
CA LYS A 401 5.05 -20.29 -40.68
C LYS A 401 4.09 -20.30 -39.48
N MET A 402 2.91 -20.89 -39.66
CA MET A 402 1.85 -21.04 -38.65
C MET A 402 2.42 -21.48 -37.29
N LYS A 403 3.24 -22.53 -37.26
CA LYS A 403 3.80 -23.07 -36.02
C LYS A 403 4.52 -22.03 -35.17
N LYS A 404 5.33 -21.13 -35.81
CA LYS A 404 6.06 -20.07 -35.08
C LYS A 404 5.09 -19.06 -34.43
N GLN A 405 4.04 -18.69 -35.15
CA GLN A 405 3.05 -17.73 -34.68
C GLN A 405 2.14 -18.32 -33.60
N MET A 406 1.79 -19.61 -33.72
CA MET A 406 1.05 -20.31 -32.63
C MET A 406 1.91 -20.47 -31.37
N SER A 407 3.22 -20.75 -31.49
CA SER A 407 4.13 -20.77 -30.35
C SER A 407 4.16 -19.40 -29.65
N TYR A 408 4.28 -18.33 -30.43
CA TYR A 408 4.26 -16.96 -29.91
C TYR A 408 2.94 -16.65 -29.16
N ALA A 409 1.78 -17.01 -29.72
CA ALA A 409 0.51 -16.84 -29.06
C ALA A 409 0.41 -17.61 -27.75
N ASN A 410 0.93 -18.85 -27.74
CA ASN A 410 0.94 -19.71 -26.57
C ASN A 410 1.90 -19.17 -25.48
N ASP A 411 3.11 -18.77 -25.87
CA ASP A 411 4.13 -18.24 -24.94
C ASP A 411 3.68 -16.93 -24.27
N LYS A 412 2.85 -16.15 -24.99
CA LYS A 412 2.22 -14.92 -24.47
C LYS A 412 0.85 -15.13 -23.82
N ASN A 413 0.34 -16.36 -23.75
CA ASN A 413 -0.99 -16.70 -23.25
C ASN A 413 -2.10 -15.88 -23.94
N ILE A 414 -2.00 -15.65 -25.26
CA ILE A 414 -3.02 -14.95 -26.03
C ILE A 414 -4.21 -15.88 -26.23
N PRO A 415 -5.42 -15.55 -25.74
CA PRO A 415 -6.55 -16.48 -25.73
C PRO A 415 -7.15 -16.74 -27.11
N PHE A 416 -7.04 -15.78 -28.05
CA PHE A 416 -7.62 -15.91 -29.36
C PHE A 416 -6.62 -15.63 -30.48
N VAL A 417 -6.71 -16.42 -31.56
CA VAL A 417 -5.90 -16.22 -32.76
C VAL A 417 -6.82 -16.17 -33.97
N ALA A 418 -6.71 -15.10 -34.76
CA ALA A 418 -7.40 -14.95 -36.05
C ALA A 418 -6.45 -15.41 -37.17
N ILE A 419 -6.90 -16.37 -37.95
CA ILE A 419 -6.16 -16.97 -39.04
C ILE A 419 -6.87 -16.57 -40.34
N VAL A 420 -6.09 -16.07 -41.31
CA VAL A 420 -6.58 -15.69 -42.61
C VAL A 420 -5.66 -16.28 -43.66
N GLY A 421 -6.23 -17.05 -44.55
CA GLY A 421 -5.61 -17.54 -45.77
C GLY A 421 -6.47 -17.14 -46.97
N GLU A 422 -6.14 -17.68 -48.15
CA GLU A 422 -6.79 -17.35 -49.40
C GLU A 422 -8.32 -17.71 -49.38
N ASN A 423 -8.68 -18.80 -48.73
CA ASN A 423 -10.07 -19.23 -48.62
C ASN A 423 -10.88 -18.24 -47.76
N GLU A 424 -10.38 -17.86 -46.58
CA GLU A 424 -11.02 -16.90 -45.71
C GLU A 424 -11.19 -15.55 -46.38
N MET A 425 -10.17 -15.05 -47.10
CA MET A 425 -10.27 -13.80 -47.86
C MET A 425 -11.33 -13.85 -48.94
N ASN A 426 -11.47 -14.97 -49.68
CA ASN A 426 -12.49 -15.14 -50.71
C ASN A 426 -13.93 -15.14 -50.13
N GLU A 427 -14.10 -15.63 -48.90
CA GLU A 427 -15.39 -15.65 -48.20
C GLU A 427 -15.69 -14.37 -47.40
N GLY A 428 -14.73 -13.45 -47.31
CA GLY A 428 -14.86 -12.27 -46.45
C GLY A 428 -14.89 -12.57 -44.96
N LYS A 429 -14.24 -13.67 -44.52
CA LYS A 429 -14.26 -14.19 -43.17
C LYS A 429 -12.86 -14.36 -42.58
N LEU A 430 -12.78 -14.82 -41.33
CA LEU A 430 -11.58 -15.20 -40.63
C LEU A 430 -11.82 -16.50 -39.84
N THR A 431 -10.84 -17.35 -39.72
CA THR A 431 -10.88 -18.48 -38.80
C THR A 431 -10.43 -18.01 -37.41
N LEU A 432 -11.38 -17.94 -36.46
CA LEU A 432 -11.10 -17.62 -35.05
C LEU A 432 -10.79 -18.90 -34.29
N LYS A 433 -9.61 -18.98 -33.70
CA LYS A 433 -9.19 -20.08 -32.84
C LYS A 433 -9.15 -19.65 -31.38
N ASN A 434 -9.86 -20.36 -30.52
CA ASN A 434 -9.70 -20.27 -29.07
C ASN A 434 -8.51 -21.13 -28.65
N MET A 435 -7.48 -20.50 -28.08
CA MET A 435 -6.24 -21.17 -27.71
C MET A 435 -6.38 -22.02 -26.44
N THR A 436 -7.41 -21.76 -25.63
CA THR A 436 -7.69 -22.50 -24.38
C THR A 436 -8.44 -23.81 -24.66
N THR A 437 -9.51 -23.74 -25.47
CA THR A 437 -10.35 -24.93 -25.80
C THR A 437 -9.85 -25.67 -27.05
N GLY A 438 -9.09 -25.00 -27.91
CA GLY A 438 -8.65 -25.52 -29.20
C GLY A 438 -9.73 -25.43 -30.30
N GLU A 439 -10.93 -24.97 -29.98
CA GLU A 439 -12.03 -24.80 -30.95
C GLU A 439 -11.70 -23.76 -32.00
N GLN A 440 -12.18 -24.01 -33.21
CA GLN A 440 -12.03 -23.13 -34.36
C GLN A 440 -13.38 -22.89 -35.02
N SER A 441 -13.67 -21.65 -35.36
CA SER A 441 -14.89 -21.25 -36.07
C SER A 441 -14.57 -20.26 -37.19
N LEU A 442 -15.25 -20.41 -38.30
CA LEU A 442 -15.20 -19.45 -39.42
C LEU A 442 -16.20 -18.34 -39.13
N VAL A 443 -15.74 -17.11 -38.97
CA VAL A 443 -16.53 -15.96 -38.50
C VAL A 443 -16.35 -14.75 -39.38
N THR A 444 -17.37 -13.89 -39.47
CA THR A 444 -17.23 -12.54 -40.02
C THR A 444 -16.44 -11.63 -39.05
N PRO A 445 -15.90 -10.49 -39.50
CA PRO A 445 -15.29 -9.50 -38.61
C PRO A 445 -16.17 -9.11 -37.41
N GLU A 446 -17.46 -8.90 -37.65
CA GLU A 446 -18.43 -8.51 -36.59
C GLU A 446 -18.68 -9.63 -35.58
N GLU A 447 -18.75 -10.89 -36.04
CA GLU A 447 -18.88 -12.06 -35.18
C GLU A 447 -17.61 -12.29 -34.33
N LEU A 448 -16.41 -12.05 -34.92
CA LEU A 448 -15.15 -12.11 -34.23
C LEU A 448 -15.11 -11.13 -33.04
N LEU A 449 -15.50 -9.86 -33.29
CA LEU A 449 -15.54 -8.84 -32.23
C LEU A 449 -16.49 -9.24 -31.09
N LYS A 450 -17.68 -9.72 -31.42
CA LYS A 450 -18.66 -10.18 -30.42
C LYS A 450 -18.15 -11.37 -29.62
N ALA A 451 -17.52 -12.34 -30.27
CA ALA A 451 -17.02 -13.55 -29.62
C ALA A 451 -15.90 -13.27 -28.60
N ILE A 452 -15.12 -12.20 -28.80
CA ILE A 452 -14.05 -11.82 -27.87
C ILE A 452 -14.55 -10.93 -26.73
N GLN A 453 -15.62 -10.17 -26.93
CA GLN A 453 -16.25 -9.32 -25.91
C GLN A 453 -17.22 -10.08 -24.99
N ALA A 454 -17.67 -11.26 -25.38
CA ALA A 454 -18.54 -12.15 -24.59
C ALA A 454 -17.76 -12.87 -23.49
#